data_e772ea8f814e2a1a204af264462a3f45
#
_entry.id   e772ea8f814e2a1a204af264462a3f45
#
_cell.length_a   1.000
_cell.length_b   1.000
_cell.length_c   1.000
_cell.angle_alpha   90.00
_cell.angle_beta   90.00
_cell.angle_gamma   90.00
#
_symmetry.space_group_name_H-M   'P 1'
#
loop_
_entity.id
_entity.type
_entity.pdbx_description
1 polymer ?
#
loop_
_entity_poly.entity_id
_entity_poly.type
_entity_poly.pdbx_seq_one_letter_code
_entity_poly.pdbx_strand_id
1 'polypeptide(L)'
;ADSTNGSNQVNLMLHLLRYRPNSSVPETLHPRYTIRSVAFSSNDSTKIHLRQRVLRRSTLIRPGDLFSASLLQRTYANFARMQAVRYTNIRFLEVPDTTLLDCDINISTNKPSSISFQPEGTNTAGDLGAAASVTYENRNLFRGSELLSIQLRAAYEAITRLEGYQNKDYQEYGIETKLTFP
;
A
#
# COMPACT_ATOMS: atom_id res chain seq x y z
N ALA A 1 17.75 -15.44 30.27
CA ALA A 1 18.83 -14.49 30.08
C ALA A 1 19.75 -14.57 31.31
N ASP A 2 20.99 -14.93 31.11
CA ASP A 2 21.96 -15.04 32.20
C ASP A 2 22.90 -13.83 32.11
N SER A 3 22.87 -12.97 33.13
CA SER A 3 23.60 -11.71 33.19
C SER A 3 24.89 -11.79 34.08
N THR A 4 25.42 -12.98 34.29
CA THR A 4 26.49 -13.21 35.30
C THR A 4 27.89 -12.83 34.83
N ASN A 5 28.10 -12.37 33.61
CA ASN A 5 29.46 -12.15 33.07
C ASN A 5 29.90 -10.68 32.89
N GLY A 6 29.26 -9.71 33.52
CA GLY A 6 29.75 -8.30 33.49
C GLY A 6 29.92 -7.66 32.10
N SER A 7 29.54 -8.34 31.01
CA SER A 7 29.48 -7.80 29.66
C SER A 7 28.04 -7.41 29.35
N ASN A 8 27.85 -6.31 28.64
CA ASN A 8 26.53 -5.89 28.14
C ASN A 8 25.96 -6.85 27.04
N GLN A 9 26.45 -8.08 26.99
CA GLN A 9 26.03 -9.11 26.04
C GLN A 9 25.04 -10.07 26.71
N VAL A 10 23.90 -10.29 26.07
CA VAL A 10 22.87 -11.23 26.53
C VAL A 10 22.94 -12.49 25.68
N ASN A 11 23.10 -13.64 26.31
CA ASN A 11 23.01 -14.92 25.62
C ASN A 11 21.54 -15.25 25.35
N LEU A 12 21.17 -15.34 24.09
CA LEU A 12 19.85 -15.77 23.63
C LEU A 12 19.90 -17.29 23.33
N MET A 13 19.14 -18.06 24.09
CA MET A 13 18.94 -19.48 23.80
C MET A 13 17.57 -19.68 23.12
N LEU A 14 17.59 -20.12 21.88
CA LEU A 14 16.38 -20.45 21.11
C LEU A 14 16.10 -21.94 21.24
N HIS A 15 14.97 -22.28 21.86
CA HIS A 15 14.46 -23.64 21.91
C HIS A 15 13.50 -23.88 20.76
N LEU A 16 13.88 -24.71 19.80
CA LEU A 16 13.00 -25.19 18.74
C LEU A 16 12.29 -26.46 19.22
N LEU A 17 10.99 -26.32 19.46
CA LEU A 17 10.15 -27.46 19.80
C LEU A 17 9.79 -28.20 18.50
N ARG A 18 9.69 -29.55 18.57
CA ARG A 18 9.18 -30.37 17.46
C ARG A 18 7.69 -30.10 17.25
N TYR A 19 7.24 -30.30 16.01
CA TYR A 19 5.84 -30.11 15.65
C TYR A 19 4.95 -31.18 16.30
N ARG A 20 3.88 -30.72 16.97
CA ARG A 20 2.89 -31.59 17.60
C ARG A 20 1.50 -30.98 17.36
N PRO A 21 0.71 -31.55 16.44
CA PRO A 21 -0.61 -30.99 16.08
C PRO A 21 -1.62 -31.04 17.25
N ASN A 22 -1.52 -32.08 18.10
CA ASN A 22 -2.32 -32.19 19.32
C ASN A 22 -1.57 -33.08 20.35
N SER A 23 -2.06 -33.12 21.59
CA SER A 23 -1.44 -33.89 22.70
C SER A 23 -1.39 -35.39 22.51
N SER A 24 -2.21 -35.94 21.61
CA SER A 24 -2.36 -37.38 21.35
C SER A 24 -1.42 -37.91 20.24
N VAL A 25 -0.74 -37.02 19.52
CA VAL A 25 0.13 -37.40 18.41
C VAL A 25 1.60 -37.28 18.83
N PRO A 26 2.48 -38.23 18.46
CA PRO A 26 3.90 -38.11 18.75
C PRO A 26 4.52 -36.91 18.03
N GLU A 27 5.56 -36.35 18.64
CA GLU A 27 6.31 -35.23 18.07
C GLU A 27 6.97 -35.64 16.75
N THR A 28 6.74 -34.85 15.71
CA THR A 28 7.31 -35.07 14.36
C THR A 28 8.10 -33.84 13.89
N LEU A 29 8.80 -33.98 12.79
CA LEU A 29 9.42 -32.83 12.11
C LEU A 29 8.33 -31.91 11.57
N HIS A 30 8.58 -30.60 11.57
CA HIS A 30 7.68 -29.63 10.95
C HIS A 30 7.46 -29.99 9.46
N PRO A 31 6.21 -30.15 9.01
CA PRO A 31 5.92 -30.46 7.62
C PRO A 31 6.34 -29.29 6.72
N ARG A 32 6.87 -29.61 5.56
CA ARG A 32 7.13 -28.62 4.51
C ARG A 32 5.93 -28.57 3.61
N TYR A 33 5.28 -27.44 3.57
CA TYR A 33 4.08 -27.23 2.77
C TYR A 33 4.45 -26.73 1.37
N THR A 34 3.74 -27.23 0.36
CA THR A 34 3.83 -26.80 -1.05
C THR A 34 2.53 -26.08 -1.43
N ILE A 35 2.65 -24.99 -2.16
CA ILE A 35 1.48 -24.25 -2.65
C ILE A 35 0.82 -25.01 -3.80
N ARG A 36 -0.43 -25.41 -3.62
CA ARG A 36 -1.23 -26.09 -4.67
C ARG A 36 -1.84 -25.09 -5.64
N SER A 37 -2.49 -24.06 -5.12
CA SER A 37 -3.20 -23.06 -5.91
C SER A 37 -3.07 -21.66 -5.33
N VAL A 38 -3.21 -20.66 -6.20
CA VAL A 38 -3.29 -19.24 -5.79
C VAL A 38 -4.53 -18.64 -6.42
N ALA A 39 -5.50 -18.24 -5.59
CA ALA A 39 -6.72 -17.60 -5.98
C ALA A 39 -6.76 -16.13 -5.53
N PHE A 40 -7.48 -15.29 -6.28
CA PHE A 40 -7.73 -13.90 -5.92
C PHE A 40 -9.21 -13.72 -5.67
N SER A 41 -9.55 -13.16 -4.51
CA SER A 41 -10.92 -12.88 -4.09
C SER A 41 -11.07 -11.42 -3.64
N SER A 42 -12.31 -10.94 -3.54
CA SER A 42 -12.63 -9.63 -2.98
C SER A 42 -13.78 -9.79 -1.98
N ASN A 43 -13.65 -9.17 -0.82
CA ASN A 43 -14.71 -9.17 0.20
C ASN A 43 -15.86 -8.20 -0.13
N ASP A 44 -15.55 -7.15 -0.88
CA ASP A 44 -16.57 -6.24 -1.36
C ASP A 44 -17.25 -6.89 -2.56
N SER A 45 -18.58 -6.78 -2.65
CA SER A 45 -19.38 -7.16 -3.83
C SER A 45 -18.90 -6.47 -5.12
N THR A 46 -17.92 -5.59 -5.00
CA THR A 46 -17.22 -4.92 -6.07
C THR A 46 -16.16 -5.84 -6.66
N LYS A 47 -16.29 -6.09 -7.95
CA LYS A 47 -15.27 -6.79 -8.74
C LYS A 47 -13.90 -6.17 -8.50
N ILE A 48 -12.85 -6.99 -8.38
CA ILE A 48 -11.47 -6.49 -8.36
C ILE A 48 -11.25 -5.72 -9.66
N HIS A 49 -11.14 -4.40 -9.57
CA HIS A 49 -10.96 -3.54 -10.74
C HIS A 49 -9.53 -3.55 -11.30
N LEU A 50 -8.63 -4.36 -10.74
CA LEU A 50 -7.27 -4.55 -11.24
C LEU A 50 -7.22 -5.65 -12.31
N ARG A 51 -6.34 -5.49 -13.29
CA ARG A 51 -6.08 -6.52 -14.30
C ARG A 51 -5.47 -7.75 -13.64
N GLN A 52 -5.92 -8.93 -14.01
CA GLN A 52 -5.42 -10.20 -13.46
C GLN A 52 -3.91 -10.39 -13.66
N ARG A 53 -3.37 -9.85 -14.78
CA ARG A 53 -1.93 -9.84 -15.05
C ARG A 53 -1.15 -9.06 -13.99
N VAL A 54 -1.68 -7.93 -13.51
CA VAL A 54 -1.07 -7.09 -12.47
C VAL A 54 -1.06 -7.83 -11.15
N LEU A 55 -2.19 -8.45 -10.77
CA LEU A 55 -2.29 -9.26 -9.56
C LEU A 55 -1.27 -10.39 -9.54
N ARG A 56 -1.19 -11.16 -10.64
CA ARG A 56 -0.23 -12.27 -10.77
C ARG A 56 1.22 -11.79 -10.73
N ARG A 57 1.54 -10.64 -11.34
CA ARG A 57 2.91 -10.09 -11.34
C ARG A 57 3.33 -9.59 -9.95
N SER A 58 2.40 -9.06 -9.18
CA SER A 58 2.65 -8.55 -7.83
C SER A 58 2.74 -9.66 -6.78
N THR A 59 2.23 -10.86 -7.10
CA THR A 59 2.28 -12.03 -6.24
C THR A 59 3.56 -12.82 -6.51
N LEU A 60 4.37 -13.01 -5.46
CA LEU A 60 5.61 -13.80 -5.54
C LEU A 60 5.40 -15.26 -5.19
N ILE A 61 4.24 -15.63 -4.65
CA ILE A 61 3.83 -16.98 -4.30
C ILE A 61 3.26 -17.64 -5.55
N ARG A 62 3.78 -18.79 -5.93
CA ARG A 62 3.36 -19.53 -7.15
C ARG A 62 2.95 -20.95 -6.80
N PRO A 63 2.01 -21.53 -7.55
CA PRO A 63 1.73 -22.96 -7.46
C PRO A 63 3.00 -23.76 -7.72
N GLY A 64 3.26 -24.77 -6.87
CA GLY A 64 4.45 -25.60 -6.90
C GLY A 64 5.61 -25.13 -6.01
N ASP A 65 5.59 -23.87 -5.54
CA ASP A 65 6.60 -23.37 -4.62
C ASP A 65 6.41 -23.93 -3.20
N LEU A 66 7.50 -24.06 -2.47
CA LEU A 66 7.44 -24.30 -1.02
C LEU A 66 6.95 -23.03 -0.32
N PHE A 67 6.16 -23.21 0.74
CA PHE A 67 5.74 -22.11 1.59
C PHE A 67 6.96 -21.38 2.15
N SER A 68 6.97 -20.06 1.99
CA SER A 68 8.04 -19.19 2.48
C SER A 68 7.46 -17.93 3.08
N ALA A 69 7.73 -17.69 4.36
CA ALA A 69 7.33 -16.48 5.06
C ALA A 69 7.93 -15.20 4.43
N SER A 70 9.14 -15.29 3.87
CA SER A 70 9.78 -14.17 3.19
C SER A 70 9.07 -13.80 1.88
N LEU A 71 8.63 -14.78 1.09
CA LEU A 71 7.83 -14.53 -0.12
C LEU A 71 6.47 -13.95 0.22
N LEU A 72 5.86 -14.41 1.33
CA LEU A 72 4.62 -13.85 1.84
C LEU A 72 4.76 -12.36 2.20
N GLN A 73 5.77 -12.01 3.01
CA GLN A 73 6.03 -10.62 3.39
C GLN A 73 6.29 -9.71 2.18
N ARG A 74 7.09 -10.19 1.22
CA ARG A 74 7.36 -9.45 -0.01
C ARG A 74 6.11 -9.28 -0.87
N THR A 75 5.23 -10.27 -0.90
CA THR A 75 3.94 -10.18 -1.60
C THR A 75 3.06 -9.12 -0.94
N TYR A 76 2.97 -9.08 0.39
CA TYR A 76 2.27 -8.01 1.11
C TYR A 76 2.86 -6.62 0.77
N ALA A 77 4.19 -6.49 0.79
CA ALA A 77 4.87 -5.24 0.46
C ALA A 77 4.59 -4.77 -0.98
N ASN A 78 4.50 -5.69 -1.94
CA ASN A 78 4.17 -5.37 -3.32
C ASN A 78 2.73 -4.82 -3.43
N PHE A 79 1.75 -5.46 -2.79
CA PHE A 79 0.37 -4.98 -2.79
C PHE A 79 0.20 -3.66 -2.01
N ALA A 80 0.93 -3.48 -0.90
CA ALA A 80 0.89 -2.24 -0.10
C ALA A 80 1.39 -0.99 -0.86
N ARG A 81 2.23 -1.16 -1.88
CA ARG A 81 2.70 -0.07 -2.75
C ARG A 81 1.67 0.35 -3.81
N MET A 82 0.65 -0.47 -4.03
CA MET A 82 -0.34 -0.23 -5.07
C MET A 82 -1.39 0.79 -4.62
N GLN A 83 -1.51 1.92 -5.31
CA GLN A 83 -2.44 3.01 -4.96
C GLN A 83 -3.92 2.60 -5.01
N ALA A 84 -4.26 1.65 -5.87
CA ALA A 84 -5.61 1.12 -5.99
C ALA A 84 -5.97 0.14 -4.87
N VAL A 85 -5.00 -0.43 -4.15
CA VAL A 85 -5.22 -1.41 -3.10
C VAL A 85 -5.38 -0.71 -1.76
N ARG A 86 -6.47 -1.02 -1.06
CA ARG A 86 -6.75 -0.52 0.28
C ARG A 86 -6.14 -1.40 1.36
N TYR A 87 -6.40 -2.70 1.25
CA TYR A 87 -5.77 -3.72 2.09
C TYR A 87 -5.75 -5.05 1.36
N THR A 88 -4.82 -5.92 1.79
CA THR A 88 -4.67 -7.28 1.30
C THR A 88 -4.68 -8.22 2.49
N ASN A 89 -5.39 -9.34 2.37
CA ASN A 89 -5.37 -10.42 3.34
C ASN A 89 -5.02 -11.71 2.59
N ILE A 90 -3.93 -12.37 2.99
CA ILE A 90 -3.47 -13.61 2.38
C ILE A 90 -3.69 -14.73 3.40
N ARG A 91 -4.50 -15.71 3.02
CA ARG A 91 -4.83 -16.88 3.83
C ARG A 91 -4.34 -18.14 3.15
N PHE A 92 -3.85 -19.06 3.96
CA PHE A 92 -3.49 -20.39 3.53
C PHE A 92 -4.46 -21.39 4.15
N LEU A 93 -5.02 -22.24 3.31
CA LEU A 93 -5.91 -23.33 3.70
C LEU A 93 -5.19 -24.65 3.46
N GLU A 94 -5.05 -25.44 4.51
CA GLU A 94 -4.46 -26.76 4.41
C GLU A 94 -5.42 -27.71 3.69
N VAL A 95 -4.87 -28.50 2.79
CA VAL A 95 -5.63 -29.57 2.14
C VAL A 95 -5.55 -30.80 3.05
N PRO A 96 -6.68 -31.35 3.52
CA PRO A 96 -6.70 -32.48 4.44
C PRO A 96 -5.81 -33.65 3.93
N ASP A 97 -5.11 -34.30 4.85
CA ASP A 97 -4.26 -35.46 4.61
C ASP A 97 -3.12 -35.26 3.60
N THR A 98 -2.71 -34.01 3.37
CA THR A 98 -1.62 -33.66 2.46
C THR A 98 -0.70 -32.59 3.05
N THR A 99 0.45 -32.36 2.41
CA THR A 99 1.33 -31.22 2.69
C THR A 99 1.12 -30.09 1.68
N LEU A 100 -0.12 -29.90 1.22
CA LEU A 100 -0.49 -28.88 0.23
C LEU A 100 -1.27 -27.74 0.86
N LEU A 101 -1.01 -26.51 0.39
CA LEU A 101 -1.71 -25.30 0.80
C LEU A 101 -2.39 -24.64 -0.40
N ASP A 102 -3.63 -24.26 -0.22
CA ASP A 102 -4.31 -23.32 -1.11
C ASP A 102 -4.13 -21.90 -0.57
N CYS A 103 -3.65 -21.02 -1.42
CA CYS A 103 -3.45 -19.60 -1.10
C CYS A 103 -4.61 -18.79 -1.64
N ASP A 104 -5.38 -18.14 -0.75
CA ASP A 104 -6.43 -17.17 -1.11
C ASP A 104 -5.95 -15.76 -0.77
N ILE A 105 -5.81 -14.92 -1.81
CA ILE A 105 -5.41 -13.52 -1.71
C ILE A 105 -6.65 -12.67 -1.85
N ASN A 106 -7.14 -12.20 -0.71
CA ASN A 106 -8.28 -11.31 -0.66
C ASN A 106 -7.84 -9.85 -0.73
N ILE A 107 -8.35 -9.11 -1.72
CA ILE A 107 -7.95 -7.74 -2.02
C ILE A 107 -9.16 -6.83 -1.94
N SER A 108 -9.08 -5.78 -1.13
CA SER A 108 -10.01 -4.67 -1.14
C SER A 108 -9.39 -3.47 -1.85
N THR A 109 -10.15 -2.84 -2.74
CA THR A 109 -9.68 -1.70 -3.52
C THR A 109 -10.24 -0.38 -2.99
N ASN A 110 -9.45 0.69 -3.15
CA ASN A 110 -9.88 2.06 -2.89
C ASN A 110 -10.91 2.51 -3.93
N LYS A 111 -11.67 3.56 -3.60
CA LYS A 111 -12.44 4.29 -4.61
C LYS A 111 -11.48 4.79 -5.69
N PRO A 112 -11.78 4.57 -6.97
CA PRO A 112 -10.84 4.87 -8.04
C PRO A 112 -10.56 6.37 -8.18
N SER A 113 -11.52 7.25 -7.88
CA SER A 113 -11.39 8.69 -8.05
C SER A 113 -11.71 9.46 -6.78
N SER A 114 -11.02 10.56 -6.58
CA SER A 114 -11.29 11.55 -5.53
C SER A 114 -11.07 12.97 -6.07
N ILE A 115 -11.84 13.91 -5.53
CA ILE A 115 -11.67 15.33 -5.78
C ILE A 115 -11.48 15.99 -4.41
N SER A 116 -10.47 16.84 -4.30
CA SER A 116 -10.23 17.67 -3.11
C SER A 116 -10.18 19.15 -3.49
N PHE A 117 -10.68 19.99 -2.59
CA PHE A 117 -10.65 21.45 -2.70
C PHE A 117 -9.91 22.01 -1.49
N GLN A 118 -8.92 22.85 -1.72
CA GLN A 118 -8.09 23.46 -0.67
C GLN A 118 -8.08 24.98 -0.86
N PRO A 119 -8.82 25.74 -0.05
CA PRO A 119 -8.67 27.19 0.03
C PRO A 119 -7.48 27.54 0.92
N GLU A 120 -6.72 28.58 0.53
CA GLU A 120 -5.54 29.09 1.24
C GLU A 120 -5.68 30.61 1.39
N GLY A 121 -5.37 31.14 2.57
CA GLY A 121 -5.15 32.56 2.79
C GLY A 121 -3.66 32.84 2.88
N THR A 122 -3.16 33.85 2.20
CA THR A 122 -1.76 34.26 2.24
C THR A 122 -1.61 35.68 2.79
N ASN A 123 -0.51 35.88 3.51
CA ASN A 123 -0.11 37.22 3.97
C ASN A 123 1.39 37.37 3.80
N THR A 124 1.82 38.01 2.73
CA THR A 124 3.22 38.19 2.38
C THR A 124 3.62 39.64 2.66
N ALA A 125 4.45 39.85 3.70
CA ALA A 125 4.94 41.18 4.09
C ALA A 125 3.84 42.25 4.33
N GLY A 126 2.61 41.84 4.68
CA GLY A 126 1.46 42.71 4.93
C GLY A 126 0.51 42.86 3.75
N ASP A 127 0.83 42.23 2.60
CA ASP A 127 -0.11 42.13 1.49
C ASP A 127 -0.97 40.84 1.67
N LEU A 128 -2.28 41.04 1.56
CA LEU A 128 -3.25 39.98 1.74
C LEU A 128 -3.55 39.31 0.41
N GLY A 129 -3.50 37.99 0.43
CA GLY A 129 -3.84 37.17 -0.73
C GLY A 129 -4.77 36.02 -0.38
N ALA A 130 -5.38 35.46 -1.40
CA ALA A 130 -6.14 34.22 -1.33
C ALA A 130 -5.77 33.32 -2.49
N ALA A 131 -5.67 32.02 -2.22
CA ALA A 131 -5.47 31.01 -3.24
C ALA A 131 -6.47 29.88 -3.05
N ALA A 132 -6.75 29.17 -4.12
CA ALA A 132 -7.53 27.95 -4.06
C ALA A 132 -6.94 26.91 -5.01
N SER A 133 -6.96 25.67 -4.60
CA SER A 133 -6.60 24.57 -5.48
C SER A 133 -7.67 23.48 -5.51
N VAL A 134 -7.87 22.90 -6.68
CA VAL A 134 -8.72 21.73 -6.91
C VAL A 134 -7.84 20.62 -7.44
N THR A 135 -7.83 19.48 -6.76
CA THR A 135 -7.06 18.32 -7.18
C THR A 135 -7.99 17.16 -7.49
N TYR A 136 -7.90 16.64 -8.70
CA TYR A 136 -8.53 15.39 -9.11
C TYR A 136 -7.48 14.28 -9.09
N GLU A 137 -7.78 13.17 -8.45
CA GLU A 137 -6.95 11.97 -8.45
C GLU A 137 -7.71 10.76 -8.97
N ASN A 138 -7.04 9.96 -9.81
CA ASN A 138 -7.51 8.64 -10.21
C ASN A 138 -6.41 7.61 -9.94
N ARG A 139 -6.70 6.64 -9.04
CA ARG A 139 -5.72 5.66 -8.52
C ARG A 139 -5.69 4.35 -9.31
N ASN A 140 -6.41 4.27 -10.42
CA ASN A 140 -6.50 3.03 -11.20
C ASN A 140 -6.85 3.32 -12.67
N LEU A 141 -6.19 4.28 -13.27
CA LEU A 141 -6.52 4.84 -14.57
C LEU A 141 -6.60 3.76 -15.66
N PHE A 142 -5.60 2.87 -15.72
CA PHE A 142 -5.53 1.78 -16.70
C PHE A 142 -5.72 0.40 -16.05
N ARG A 143 -6.33 0.32 -14.87
CA ARG A 143 -6.50 -0.92 -14.08
C ARG A 143 -5.18 -1.61 -13.70
N GLY A 144 -4.11 -0.85 -13.58
CA GLY A 144 -2.78 -1.31 -13.16
C GLY A 144 -2.29 -0.64 -11.87
N SER A 145 -3.18 0.12 -11.19
CA SER A 145 -2.87 0.91 -9.99
C SER A 145 -1.99 2.14 -10.28
N GLU A 146 -2.09 2.68 -11.49
CA GLU A 146 -1.50 3.97 -11.85
C GLU A 146 -2.26 5.11 -11.14
N LEU A 147 -1.52 6.08 -10.61
CA LEU A 147 -2.07 7.30 -10.03
C LEU A 147 -1.95 8.45 -11.03
N LEU A 148 -3.08 8.95 -11.50
CA LEU A 148 -3.17 10.24 -12.18
C LEU A 148 -3.62 11.29 -11.17
N SER A 149 -2.87 12.38 -11.04
CA SER A 149 -3.23 13.57 -10.28
C SER A 149 -3.22 14.78 -11.19
N ILE A 150 -4.31 15.54 -11.19
CA ILE A 150 -4.45 16.81 -11.92
C ILE A 150 -4.84 17.86 -10.90
N GLN A 151 -3.98 18.86 -10.73
CA GLN A 151 -4.21 19.99 -9.83
C GLN A 151 -4.36 21.28 -10.61
N LEU A 152 -5.42 22.01 -10.34
CA LEU A 152 -5.65 23.36 -10.79
C LEU A 152 -5.47 24.28 -9.60
N ARG A 153 -4.66 25.32 -9.75
CA ARG A 153 -4.43 26.35 -8.73
C ARG A 153 -4.74 27.73 -9.29
N ALA A 154 -5.41 28.55 -8.51
CA ALA A 154 -5.57 29.97 -8.76
C ALA A 154 -5.17 30.73 -7.49
N ALA A 155 -4.40 31.79 -7.63
CA ALA A 155 -4.00 32.67 -6.54
C ALA A 155 -4.20 34.13 -6.94
N TYR A 156 -4.57 34.95 -5.95
CA TYR A 156 -4.73 36.38 -6.07
C TYR A 156 -4.06 37.03 -4.87
N GLU A 157 -3.25 38.06 -5.10
CA GLU A 157 -2.59 38.85 -4.06
C GLU A 157 -2.72 40.34 -4.36
N ALA A 158 -3.25 41.07 -3.39
CA ALA A 158 -3.39 42.52 -3.48
C ALA A 158 -2.12 43.20 -2.96
N ILE A 159 -1.33 43.79 -3.85
CA ILE A 159 -0.06 44.47 -3.52
C ILE A 159 -0.36 45.92 -3.19
N THR A 160 -0.24 46.30 -1.88
CA THR A 160 -0.66 47.61 -1.39
C THR A 160 0.48 48.57 -1.03
N ARG A 161 1.76 48.15 -1.08
CA ARG A 161 2.88 48.91 -0.43
C ARG A 161 4.11 49.22 -1.25
N LEU A 162 4.11 49.04 -2.55
CA LEU A 162 5.24 49.47 -3.39
C LEU A 162 5.04 50.95 -3.81
N GLU A 163 5.75 51.90 -3.14
CA GLU A 163 5.82 53.30 -3.58
C GLU A 163 6.34 53.37 -5.02
N GLY A 164 5.55 53.96 -5.93
CA GLY A 164 5.88 54.13 -7.33
C GLY A 164 5.29 53.09 -8.28
N TYR A 165 4.71 52.02 -7.78
CA TYR A 165 3.90 51.10 -8.56
C TYR A 165 2.41 51.38 -8.32
N GLN A 166 1.67 51.72 -9.36
CA GLN A 166 0.23 51.73 -9.30
C GLN A 166 -0.22 50.29 -8.90
N ASN A 167 -1.17 50.19 -7.94
CA ASN A 167 -1.77 48.98 -7.41
C ASN A 167 -1.95 47.95 -8.53
N LYS A 168 -1.01 47.01 -8.68
CA LYS A 168 -1.13 45.94 -9.60
C LYS A 168 -1.35 44.65 -8.79
N ASP A 169 -2.59 44.21 -8.81
CA ASP A 169 -2.94 42.91 -8.25
C ASP A 169 -2.16 41.80 -8.98
N TYR A 170 -1.62 40.88 -8.22
CA TYR A 170 -0.94 39.69 -8.75
C TYR A 170 -1.95 38.56 -8.88
N GLN A 171 -1.99 37.94 -10.05
CA GLN A 171 -2.83 36.78 -10.32
C GLN A 171 -1.95 35.67 -10.86
N GLU A 172 -2.11 34.48 -10.29
CA GLU A 172 -1.40 33.28 -10.70
C GLU A 172 -2.40 32.16 -10.99
N TYR A 173 -2.19 31.49 -12.12
CA TYR A 173 -2.93 30.29 -12.50
C TYR A 173 -1.94 29.20 -12.81
N GLY A 174 -2.14 28.02 -12.21
CA GLY A 174 -1.27 26.86 -12.36
C GLY A 174 -2.07 25.62 -12.69
N ILE A 175 -1.50 24.77 -13.55
CA ILE A 175 -1.97 23.43 -13.83
C ILE A 175 -0.81 22.48 -13.63
N GLU A 176 -0.99 21.51 -12.76
CA GLU A 176 -0.02 20.44 -12.54
C GLU A 176 -0.67 19.09 -12.87
N THR A 177 0.03 18.28 -13.67
CA THR A 177 -0.41 16.92 -13.99
C THR A 177 0.71 15.95 -13.68
N LYS A 178 0.40 14.94 -12.86
CA LYS A 178 1.35 13.91 -12.44
C LYS A 178 0.78 12.53 -12.69
N LEU A 179 1.55 11.68 -13.37
CA LEU A 179 1.24 10.27 -13.58
C LEU A 179 2.31 9.41 -12.90
N THR A 180 1.89 8.56 -11.96
CA THR A 180 2.78 7.68 -11.20
C THR A 180 2.42 6.22 -11.48
N PHE A 181 3.43 5.40 -11.77
CA PHE A 181 3.29 3.96 -11.96
C PHE A 181 3.73 3.21 -10.70
N PRO A 182 3.10 2.06 -10.35
CA PRO A 182 3.44 1.25 -9.18
C PRO A 182 4.79 0.53 -9.32
#